data_e5592c540457706b399ff0fe2e118e37
#
_entry.id   e5592c540457706b399ff0fe2e118e37
#
_cell.length_a   1.000
_cell.length_b   1.000
_cell.length_c   1.000
_cell.angle_alpha   90.00
_cell.angle_beta   90.00
_cell.angle_gamma   90.00
#
_symmetry.space_group_name_H-M   'P 1'
#
loop_
_entity.id
_entity.type
_entity.pdbx_description
1 polymer ?
#
loop_
_entity_poly.entity_id
_entity_poly.type
_entity_poly.pdbx_seq_one_letter_code
_entity_poly.pdbx_strand_id
1 'polypeptide(L)'
;MYLIMKKNLFAIALLAVALSAQAQDWPQFMGPNRDGYSPQKGLLRTWPEGGPQTLWSVNLGIGYGGPVVKAGKVYLLDRDDEVGDTMRCYDLNTGKELWNYGYSSPGSVMFPGSRSVPVVDDTHVYACGLNGELYCIDINTHQPVWHKNVWTDFGGGEIPGWGISQCPLLYGDLLIIASQAPQAGVVAYDKNTGAVKWKTDPLGPVGYVSPTLIKIDGADHVVMVTASQAGGFPGGPQVEPKKGSVVGIEPLTGKILWRYDNWECHIPVSSPTDAGQNRLLVVGGYERGATLLQVNKDASGNYQAKELFTTTQFGDQTKPAIFYKDHFYALYRTNAKRDGMVCMDLNGNLLWKTRRNPDFNRGSIIIADGLMLATDGAKTLYLVEPDPAGFKQLAKAELLIEQKDDGSNQFMSSFGVQNWAAMALAEGKLLLRDQTHMICVKIAE
;
A
#
# COMPACT_ATOMS: atom_id res chain seq x y z
N MET A 1 32.59 -45.30 28.35
CA MET A 1 31.39 -44.49 28.50
C MET A 1 31.61 -42.96 28.27
N TYR A 2 32.84 -42.48 28.31
CA TYR A 2 33.18 -41.04 28.12
C TYR A 2 33.37 -40.58 26.64
N LEU A 3 33.57 -41.52 25.71
CA LEU A 3 33.78 -41.18 24.29
C LEU A 3 32.49 -41.07 23.46
N ILE A 4 31.37 -41.61 23.95
CA ILE A 4 30.08 -41.60 23.24
C ILE A 4 29.30 -40.27 23.50
N MET A 5 29.55 -39.64 24.64
CA MET A 5 28.89 -38.35 24.98
C MET A 5 29.46 -37.15 24.18
N LYS A 6 30.71 -37.17 23.73
CA LYS A 6 31.29 -36.06 22.96
C LYS A 6 30.84 -35.99 21.49
N LYS A 7 30.41 -37.13 20.90
CA LYS A 7 29.92 -37.15 19.53
C LYS A 7 28.46 -36.62 19.38
N ASN A 8 27.65 -36.74 20.42
CA ASN A 8 26.28 -36.26 20.38
C ASN A 8 26.14 -34.74 20.66
N LEU A 9 27.11 -34.13 21.34
CA LEU A 9 27.12 -32.67 21.55
C LEU A 9 27.50 -31.88 20.28
N PHE A 10 28.34 -32.49 19.41
CA PHE A 10 28.70 -31.84 18.13
C PHE A 10 27.63 -31.94 17.08
N ALA A 11 26.73 -32.94 17.11
CA ALA A 11 25.60 -33.08 16.21
C ALA A 11 24.45 -32.12 16.55
N ILE A 12 24.27 -31.77 17.84
CA ILE A 12 23.25 -30.81 18.29
C ILE A 12 23.68 -29.38 17.99
N ALA A 13 24.98 -29.05 18.01
CA ALA A 13 25.49 -27.72 17.66
C ALA A 13 25.41 -27.42 16.17
N LEU A 14 25.44 -28.43 15.29
CA LEU A 14 25.27 -28.24 13.83
C LEU A 14 23.81 -28.13 13.38
N LEU A 15 22.83 -28.59 14.17
CA LEU A 15 21.42 -28.46 13.87
C LEU A 15 20.84 -27.08 14.27
N ALA A 16 21.53 -26.33 15.15
CA ALA A 16 21.08 -25.02 15.62
C ALA A 16 21.47 -23.85 14.70
N VAL A 17 22.30 -24.08 13.66
CA VAL A 17 22.70 -23.02 12.70
C VAL A 17 21.92 -23.04 11.39
N ALA A 18 21.06 -24.04 11.17
CA ALA A 18 20.23 -24.13 9.97
C ALA A 18 18.84 -23.49 10.11
N LEU A 19 18.57 -22.77 11.18
CA LEU A 19 17.28 -22.11 11.42
C LEU A 19 17.43 -20.60 11.39
N SER A 20 17.49 -20.00 10.20
CA SER A 20 16.94 -18.65 9.97
C SER A 20 17.45 -17.96 8.70
N ALA A 21 17.28 -18.60 7.55
CA ALA A 21 17.07 -17.83 6.34
C ALA A 21 15.65 -18.09 5.86
N GLN A 22 14.64 -17.75 6.68
CA GLN A 22 13.33 -17.55 6.11
C GLN A 22 13.47 -16.34 5.20
N ALA A 23 13.33 -16.60 3.89
CA ALA A 23 13.19 -15.56 2.91
C ALA A 23 12.17 -14.54 3.44
N GLN A 24 12.62 -13.31 3.66
CA GLN A 24 11.72 -12.28 4.20
C GLN A 24 10.93 -11.73 3.04
N ASP A 25 9.76 -12.30 2.83
CA ASP A 25 8.84 -11.94 1.77
C ASP A 25 8.22 -10.54 1.98
N TRP A 26 7.78 -9.94 0.89
CA TRP A 26 6.95 -8.72 0.84
C TRP A 26 5.70 -9.01 0.02
N PRO A 27 4.75 -9.85 0.51
CA PRO A 27 3.79 -10.54 -0.34
C PRO A 27 2.57 -9.71 -0.72
N GLN A 28 2.43 -8.50 -0.22
CA GLN A 28 1.28 -7.62 -0.44
C GLN A 28 1.64 -6.14 -0.31
N PHE A 29 0.67 -5.27 -0.62
CA PHE A 29 0.76 -3.82 -0.43
C PHE A 29 1.19 -3.49 1.01
N MET A 30 2.18 -2.62 1.16
CA MET A 30 2.78 -2.21 2.44
C MET A 30 3.41 -3.35 3.27
N GLY A 31 3.75 -4.48 2.63
CA GLY A 31 4.52 -5.57 3.26
C GLY A 31 3.70 -6.60 4.05
N PRO A 32 4.38 -7.44 4.83
CA PRO A 32 3.77 -8.62 5.45
C PRO A 32 2.52 -8.31 6.29
N ASN A 33 2.54 -7.20 7.01
CA ASN A 33 1.46 -6.78 7.90
C ASN A 33 0.66 -5.58 7.35
N ARG A 34 0.93 -5.11 6.13
CA ARG A 34 0.36 -3.89 5.51
C ARG A 34 0.63 -2.60 6.30
N ASP A 35 1.71 -2.54 7.04
CA ASP A 35 2.11 -1.44 7.94
C ASP A 35 3.35 -0.66 7.48
N GLY A 36 3.96 -1.07 6.34
CA GLY A 36 5.19 -0.48 5.82
C GLY A 36 6.44 -0.90 6.59
N TYR A 37 6.34 -1.93 7.44
CA TYR A 37 7.44 -2.42 8.25
C TYR A 37 7.99 -3.75 7.73
N SER A 38 9.33 -3.88 7.67
CA SER A 38 10.02 -5.12 7.40
C SER A 38 10.82 -5.58 8.63
N PRO A 39 10.74 -6.85 9.02
CA PRO A 39 11.58 -7.39 10.09
C PRO A 39 13.04 -7.59 9.67
N GLN A 40 13.39 -7.31 8.42
CA GLN A 40 14.73 -7.49 7.89
C GLN A 40 15.78 -6.72 8.69
N LYS A 41 16.95 -7.32 8.85
CA LYS A 41 18.14 -6.79 9.53
C LYS A 41 19.35 -6.73 8.60
N GLY A 42 20.42 -6.06 9.04
CA GLY A 42 21.66 -5.97 8.29
C GLY A 42 21.62 -4.96 7.15
N LEU A 43 20.76 -3.95 7.24
CA LEU A 43 20.70 -2.88 6.25
C LEU A 43 21.96 -2.01 6.29
N LEU A 44 22.47 -1.63 5.12
CA LEU A 44 23.56 -0.70 4.97
C LEU A 44 23.22 0.65 5.62
N ARG A 45 24.09 1.14 6.51
CA ARG A 45 23.93 2.43 7.19
C ARG A 45 24.46 3.61 6.38
N THR A 46 25.28 3.30 5.38
CA THR A 46 25.87 4.24 4.43
C THR A 46 25.83 3.66 3.03
N TRP A 47 25.84 4.48 2.02
CA TRP A 47 25.90 4.06 0.63
C TRP A 47 27.18 4.61 -0.01
N PRO A 48 27.76 3.92 -1.02
CA PRO A 48 28.82 4.46 -1.83
C PRO A 48 28.36 5.69 -2.62
N GLU A 49 29.30 6.40 -3.21
CA GLU A 49 28.99 7.47 -4.19
C GLU A 49 28.13 6.88 -5.32
N GLY A 50 27.05 7.56 -5.67
CA GLY A 50 26.05 7.07 -6.63
C GLY A 50 24.95 6.19 -6.02
N GLY A 51 25.04 5.79 -4.75
CA GLY A 51 23.99 5.05 -4.05
C GLY A 51 24.23 3.54 -3.94
N PRO A 52 23.20 2.77 -3.53
CA PRO A 52 23.29 1.33 -3.44
C PRO A 52 23.43 0.69 -4.82
N GLN A 53 24.10 -0.46 -4.88
CA GLN A 53 24.32 -1.19 -6.13
C GLN A 53 23.02 -1.59 -6.79
N THR A 54 22.80 -1.13 -8.03
CA THR A 54 21.73 -1.66 -8.89
C THR A 54 22.11 -3.05 -9.37
N LEU A 55 21.27 -4.03 -9.08
CA LEU A 55 21.45 -5.41 -9.49
C LEU A 55 20.91 -5.66 -10.89
N TRP A 56 19.74 -5.12 -11.17
CA TRP A 56 19.06 -5.21 -12.46
C TRP A 56 18.01 -4.11 -12.64
N SER A 57 17.60 -3.90 -13.90
CA SER A 57 16.50 -3.03 -14.29
C SER A 57 15.71 -3.69 -15.41
N VAL A 58 14.38 -3.50 -15.41
CA VAL A 58 13.46 -4.01 -16.46
C VAL A 58 12.51 -2.92 -16.90
N ASN A 59 12.16 -2.94 -18.19
CA ASN A 59 11.15 -2.04 -18.75
C ASN A 59 9.75 -2.50 -18.40
N LEU A 60 8.85 -1.58 -18.18
CA LEU A 60 7.44 -1.77 -17.85
C LEU A 60 6.57 -0.83 -18.69
N GLY A 61 5.27 -1.08 -18.71
CA GLY A 61 4.27 -0.09 -19.09
C GLY A 61 4.14 1.02 -18.04
N ILE A 62 3.41 2.07 -18.38
CA ILE A 62 3.17 3.18 -17.45
C ILE A 62 2.38 2.69 -16.23
N GLY A 63 2.69 3.21 -15.04
CA GLY A 63 1.88 2.90 -13.88
C GLY A 63 2.45 3.29 -12.51
N TYR A 64 1.61 3.09 -11.51
CA TYR A 64 1.80 3.44 -10.11
C TYR A 64 1.73 2.21 -9.18
N GLY A 65 1.39 1.03 -9.71
CA GLY A 65 1.35 -0.22 -8.96
C GLY A 65 2.76 -0.67 -8.58
N GLY A 66 2.97 -0.99 -7.30
CA GLY A 66 4.25 -1.49 -6.81
C GLY A 66 4.39 -3.00 -6.95
N PRO A 67 5.63 -3.52 -6.88
CA PRO A 67 5.89 -4.96 -6.86
C PRO A 67 5.60 -5.57 -5.49
N VAL A 68 5.43 -6.90 -5.48
CA VAL A 68 5.47 -7.75 -4.29
C VAL A 68 6.46 -8.88 -4.48
N VAL A 69 6.93 -9.46 -3.38
CA VAL A 69 7.94 -10.53 -3.41
C VAL A 69 7.49 -11.71 -2.58
N LYS A 70 7.59 -12.90 -3.16
CA LYS A 70 7.33 -14.18 -2.48
C LYS A 70 8.30 -15.24 -2.98
N ALA A 71 9.00 -15.90 -2.06
CA ALA A 71 9.90 -17.02 -2.35
C ALA A 71 10.89 -16.73 -3.51
N GLY A 72 11.58 -15.57 -3.46
CA GLY A 72 12.57 -15.16 -4.46
C GLY A 72 11.99 -14.77 -5.83
N LYS A 73 10.67 -14.58 -5.94
CA LYS A 73 9.99 -14.13 -7.15
C LYS A 73 9.32 -12.78 -6.92
N VAL A 74 9.38 -11.91 -7.93
CA VAL A 74 8.77 -10.58 -7.93
C VAL A 74 7.52 -10.62 -8.78
N TYR A 75 6.38 -10.19 -8.24
CA TYR A 75 5.12 -10.12 -8.98
C TYR A 75 4.69 -8.66 -9.09
N LEU A 76 4.23 -8.28 -10.28
CA LEU A 76 3.80 -6.92 -10.59
C LEU A 76 2.64 -6.95 -11.58
N LEU A 77 1.60 -6.17 -11.32
CA LEU A 77 0.57 -5.88 -12.32
C LEU A 77 1.04 -4.72 -13.19
N ASP A 78 1.35 -5.02 -14.44
CA ASP A 78 1.72 -4.07 -15.47
C ASP A 78 0.52 -3.73 -16.36
N ARG A 79 0.60 -2.69 -17.19
CA ARG A 79 -0.51 -2.29 -18.03
C ARG A 79 -0.06 -1.56 -19.29
N ASP A 80 -0.79 -1.85 -20.36
CA ASP A 80 -0.89 -1.04 -21.57
C ASP A 80 -2.36 -0.60 -21.70
N ASP A 81 -2.63 0.70 -21.71
CA ASP A 81 -3.99 1.22 -21.71
C ASP A 81 -4.77 0.92 -23.02
N GLU A 82 -4.08 0.60 -24.11
CA GLU A 82 -4.71 0.18 -25.37
C GLU A 82 -5.08 -1.31 -25.37
N VAL A 83 -4.36 -2.13 -24.59
CA VAL A 83 -4.51 -3.60 -24.57
C VAL A 83 -5.19 -4.08 -23.31
N GLY A 84 -4.66 -3.72 -22.13
CA GLY A 84 -5.14 -4.17 -20.84
C GLY A 84 -4.02 -4.43 -19.83
N ASP A 85 -4.31 -5.26 -18.85
CA ASP A 85 -3.39 -5.55 -17.75
C ASP A 85 -2.59 -6.84 -18.01
N THR A 86 -1.37 -6.89 -17.50
CA THR A 86 -0.47 -8.05 -17.57
C THR A 86 0.13 -8.32 -16.20
N MET A 87 -0.21 -9.46 -15.60
CA MET A 87 0.52 -9.98 -14.44
C MET A 87 1.88 -10.47 -14.90
N ARG A 88 2.96 -9.93 -14.34
CA ARG A 88 4.34 -10.31 -14.63
C ARG A 88 5.00 -10.93 -13.42
N CYS A 89 5.84 -11.92 -13.65
CA CYS A 89 6.67 -12.55 -12.64
C CYS A 89 8.12 -12.53 -13.06
N TYR A 90 9.00 -12.02 -12.17
CA TYR A 90 10.44 -11.95 -12.40
C TYR A 90 11.20 -12.72 -11.32
N ASP A 91 12.39 -13.18 -11.64
CA ASP A 91 13.35 -13.67 -10.66
C ASP A 91 13.96 -12.50 -9.86
N LEU A 92 13.91 -12.56 -8.54
CA LEU A 92 14.35 -11.47 -7.66
C LEU A 92 15.86 -11.18 -7.78
N ASN A 93 16.68 -12.19 -8.11
CA ASN A 93 18.13 -12.04 -8.16
C ASN A 93 18.62 -11.47 -9.49
N THR A 94 17.94 -11.79 -10.58
CA THR A 94 18.42 -11.53 -11.93
C THR A 94 17.57 -10.56 -12.73
N GLY A 95 16.31 -10.29 -12.31
CA GLY A 95 15.34 -9.50 -13.06
C GLY A 95 14.80 -10.21 -14.32
N LYS A 96 15.18 -11.50 -14.54
CA LYS A 96 14.67 -12.25 -15.67
C LYS A 96 13.18 -12.48 -15.52
N GLU A 97 12.39 -12.13 -16.55
CA GLU A 97 10.98 -12.49 -16.60
C GLU A 97 10.84 -14.01 -16.69
N LEU A 98 10.13 -14.59 -15.71
CA LEU A 98 9.89 -16.03 -15.63
C LEU A 98 8.62 -16.42 -16.38
N TRP A 99 7.57 -15.61 -16.25
CA TRP A 99 6.29 -15.75 -16.94
C TRP A 99 5.49 -14.45 -16.89
N ASN A 100 4.49 -14.36 -17.75
CA ASN A 100 3.45 -13.35 -17.69
C ASN A 100 2.10 -13.93 -18.08
N TYR A 101 1.02 -13.25 -17.67
CA TYR A 101 -0.34 -13.51 -18.08
C TYR A 101 -1.05 -12.19 -18.36
N GLY A 102 -1.37 -11.94 -19.62
CA GLY A 102 -2.08 -10.74 -20.07
C GLY A 102 -3.54 -11.03 -20.38
N TYR A 103 -4.39 -10.04 -20.16
CA TYR A 103 -5.80 -10.09 -20.51
C TYR A 103 -6.27 -8.74 -21.08
N SER A 104 -7.23 -8.81 -22.01
CA SER A 104 -7.78 -7.62 -22.64
C SER A 104 -8.68 -6.87 -21.67
N SER A 105 -8.36 -5.62 -21.42
CA SER A 105 -9.13 -4.69 -20.60
C SER A 105 -8.72 -3.26 -20.96
N PRO A 106 -8.96 -2.82 -22.22
CA PRO A 106 -8.54 -1.50 -22.69
C PRO A 106 -9.26 -0.39 -21.94
N GLY A 107 -8.65 0.78 -21.90
CA GLY A 107 -9.20 1.98 -21.30
C GLY A 107 -8.14 2.74 -20.50
N SER A 108 -8.30 4.05 -20.46
CA SER A 108 -7.42 4.95 -19.74
C SER A 108 -8.23 5.87 -18.84
N VAL A 109 -7.59 6.34 -17.78
CA VAL A 109 -8.15 7.33 -16.85
C VAL A 109 -7.15 8.47 -16.68
N MET A 110 -7.50 9.49 -15.89
CA MET A 110 -6.71 10.71 -15.72
C MET A 110 -5.22 10.45 -15.39
N PHE A 111 -4.90 9.41 -14.63
CA PHE A 111 -3.53 8.96 -14.37
C PHE A 111 -3.38 7.59 -15.03
N PRO A 112 -2.79 7.50 -16.24
CA PRO A 112 -2.76 6.28 -17.05
C PRO A 112 -1.95 5.15 -16.38
N GLY A 113 -2.24 3.91 -16.78
CA GLY A 113 -1.49 2.73 -16.39
C GLY A 113 -1.95 2.04 -15.09
N SER A 114 -1.21 1.01 -14.71
CA SER A 114 -1.51 0.17 -13.53
C SER A 114 -1.38 0.94 -12.22
N ARG A 115 -2.16 0.57 -11.18
CA ARG A 115 -2.16 1.25 -9.90
C ARG A 115 -2.33 0.36 -8.68
N SER A 116 -2.90 -0.81 -8.84
CA SER A 116 -3.05 -1.79 -7.76
C SER A 116 -1.75 -2.53 -7.52
N VAL A 117 -1.51 -2.90 -6.27
CA VAL A 117 -0.44 -3.81 -5.86
C VAL A 117 -1.08 -5.18 -5.67
N PRO A 118 -0.55 -6.25 -6.31
CA PRO A 118 -1.08 -7.60 -6.13
C PRO A 118 -0.84 -8.13 -4.71
N VAL A 119 -1.50 -9.24 -4.37
CA VAL A 119 -1.18 -10.06 -3.20
C VAL A 119 -0.87 -11.47 -3.65
N VAL A 120 0.11 -12.11 -3.03
CA VAL A 120 0.56 -13.47 -3.40
C VAL A 120 0.63 -14.36 -2.16
N ASP A 121 0.09 -15.57 -2.25
CA ASP A 121 0.28 -16.64 -1.28
C ASP A 121 1.19 -17.76 -1.83
N ASP A 122 1.19 -18.93 -1.24
CA ASP A 122 2.07 -20.04 -1.65
C ASP A 122 1.64 -20.72 -2.96
N THR A 123 0.44 -20.43 -3.46
CA THR A 123 -0.16 -21.11 -4.62
C THR A 123 -0.68 -20.15 -5.69
N HIS A 124 -1.11 -18.95 -5.31
CA HIS A 124 -1.77 -18.01 -6.21
C HIS A 124 -1.28 -16.58 -6.05
N VAL A 125 -1.38 -15.82 -7.12
CA VAL A 125 -1.31 -14.35 -7.12
C VAL A 125 -2.67 -13.79 -7.50
N TYR A 126 -3.08 -12.74 -6.78
CA TYR A 126 -4.36 -12.05 -6.97
C TYR A 126 -4.10 -10.60 -7.33
N ALA A 127 -4.71 -10.13 -8.42
CA ALA A 127 -4.51 -8.78 -8.92
C ALA A 127 -5.83 -8.17 -9.37
N CYS A 128 -5.99 -6.88 -9.08
CA CYS A 128 -7.14 -6.09 -9.50
C CYS A 128 -6.71 -5.03 -10.53
N GLY A 129 -7.22 -5.11 -11.75
CA GLY A 129 -6.94 -4.18 -12.83
C GLY A 129 -7.72 -2.88 -12.76
N LEU A 130 -7.39 -1.95 -13.65
CA LEU A 130 -7.94 -0.60 -13.73
C LEU A 130 -9.48 -0.58 -13.86
N ASN A 131 -10.05 -1.52 -14.63
CA ASN A 131 -11.48 -1.62 -14.90
C ASN A 131 -12.22 -2.54 -13.91
N GLY A 132 -11.54 -2.95 -12.82
CA GLY A 132 -12.12 -3.81 -11.78
C GLY A 132 -11.95 -5.30 -12.03
N GLU A 133 -11.20 -5.69 -13.06
CA GLU A 133 -10.90 -7.09 -13.36
C GLU A 133 -10.06 -7.71 -12.23
N LEU A 134 -10.60 -8.67 -11.50
CA LEU A 134 -9.95 -9.38 -10.40
C LEU A 134 -9.61 -10.80 -10.84
N TYR A 135 -8.35 -11.09 -10.98
CA TYR A 135 -7.81 -12.39 -11.36
C TYR A 135 -7.14 -13.10 -10.19
N CYS A 136 -7.41 -14.40 -10.08
CA CYS A 136 -6.61 -15.36 -9.34
C CYS A 136 -5.84 -16.22 -10.34
N ILE A 137 -4.52 -16.16 -10.27
CA ILE A 137 -3.62 -16.87 -11.21
C ILE A 137 -2.78 -17.85 -10.40
N ASP A 138 -2.77 -19.12 -10.80
CA ASP A 138 -1.92 -20.16 -10.21
C ASP A 138 -0.44 -19.88 -10.59
N ILE A 139 0.44 -19.77 -9.58
CA ILE A 139 1.85 -19.42 -9.76
C ILE A 139 2.71 -20.54 -10.35
N ASN A 140 2.19 -21.76 -10.47
CA ASN A 140 2.90 -22.91 -11.05
C ASN A 140 2.45 -23.19 -12.49
N THR A 141 1.14 -23.11 -12.77
CA THR A 141 0.62 -23.31 -14.12
C THR A 141 0.58 -22.03 -14.94
N HIS A 142 0.67 -20.87 -14.28
CA HIS A 142 0.60 -19.51 -14.86
C HIS A 142 -0.73 -19.23 -15.57
N GLN A 143 -1.79 -19.96 -15.18
CA GLN A 143 -3.12 -19.84 -15.77
C GLN A 143 -4.13 -19.29 -14.74
N PRO A 144 -5.17 -18.59 -15.19
CA PRO A 144 -6.21 -18.11 -14.29
C PRO A 144 -7.00 -19.31 -13.73
N VAL A 145 -7.20 -19.29 -12.42
CA VAL A 145 -8.08 -20.24 -11.71
C VAL A 145 -9.50 -19.74 -11.73
N TRP A 146 -9.67 -18.44 -11.50
CA TRP A 146 -10.96 -17.76 -11.59
C TRP A 146 -10.75 -16.26 -11.89
N HIS A 147 -11.83 -15.65 -12.37
CA HIS A 147 -11.91 -14.23 -12.70
C HIS A 147 -13.26 -13.67 -12.23
N LYS A 148 -13.25 -12.43 -11.76
CA LYS A 148 -14.40 -11.62 -11.36
C LYS A 148 -14.19 -10.18 -11.82
N ASN A 149 -15.26 -9.39 -11.82
CA ASN A 149 -15.12 -7.94 -11.92
C ASN A 149 -15.74 -7.30 -10.67
N VAL A 150 -14.90 -6.65 -9.86
CA VAL A 150 -15.32 -6.08 -8.57
C VAL A 150 -16.27 -4.88 -8.70
N TRP A 151 -16.41 -4.33 -9.89
CA TRP A 151 -17.26 -3.18 -10.17
C TRP A 151 -18.56 -3.60 -10.86
N THR A 152 -18.47 -4.21 -12.04
CA THR A 152 -19.64 -4.55 -12.86
C THR A 152 -20.47 -5.66 -12.27
N ASP A 153 -19.88 -6.65 -11.58
CA ASP A 153 -20.62 -7.74 -10.92
C ASP A 153 -21.54 -7.24 -9.79
N PHE A 154 -21.32 -6.01 -9.32
CA PHE A 154 -22.12 -5.36 -8.28
C PHE A 154 -22.84 -4.09 -8.77
N GLY A 155 -23.20 -4.06 -10.05
CA GLY A 155 -24.04 -3.01 -10.63
C GLY A 155 -23.28 -1.72 -10.95
N GLY A 156 -21.94 -1.74 -10.99
CA GLY A 156 -21.13 -0.62 -11.45
C GLY A 156 -21.29 -0.38 -12.95
N GLY A 157 -21.51 0.88 -13.33
CA GLY A 157 -21.51 1.34 -14.72
C GLY A 157 -20.18 1.94 -15.13
N GLU A 158 -20.15 3.23 -15.45
CA GLU A 158 -18.91 3.96 -15.72
C GLU A 158 -17.96 3.84 -14.51
N ILE A 159 -16.67 3.56 -14.78
CA ILE A 159 -15.69 3.43 -13.72
C ILE A 159 -15.40 4.79 -13.07
N PRO A 160 -15.03 4.82 -11.78
CA PRO A 160 -14.62 6.06 -11.11
C PRO A 160 -13.47 6.76 -11.85
N GLY A 161 -13.44 8.10 -11.81
CA GLY A 161 -12.54 8.92 -12.63
C GLY A 161 -11.05 8.61 -12.53
N TRP A 162 -10.60 7.89 -11.49
CA TRP A 162 -9.23 7.39 -11.35
C TRP A 162 -9.16 5.86 -11.38
N GLY A 163 -10.15 5.20 -11.96
CA GLY A 163 -10.22 3.74 -12.10
C GLY A 163 -10.38 3.01 -10.76
N ILE A 164 -10.30 1.70 -10.82
CA ILE A 164 -10.30 0.85 -9.63
C ILE A 164 -8.84 0.71 -9.16
N SER A 165 -8.56 1.12 -7.92
CA SER A 165 -7.19 1.20 -7.37
C SER A 165 -7.02 0.30 -6.15
N GLN A 166 -7.75 -0.81 -6.11
CA GLN A 166 -7.83 -1.67 -4.94
C GLN A 166 -6.65 -2.65 -4.88
N CYS A 167 -5.97 -2.68 -3.73
CA CYS A 167 -4.98 -3.69 -3.40
C CYS A 167 -5.68 -4.80 -2.59
N PRO A 168 -5.84 -6.00 -3.14
CA PRO A 168 -6.52 -7.10 -2.44
C PRO A 168 -5.87 -7.46 -1.11
N LEU A 169 -6.65 -7.97 -0.16
CA LEU A 169 -6.23 -8.39 1.17
C LEU A 169 -6.57 -9.86 1.37
N LEU A 170 -5.59 -10.67 1.75
CA LEU A 170 -5.81 -12.06 2.16
C LEU A 170 -6.09 -12.15 3.67
N TYR A 171 -7.11 -12.91 4.04
CA TYR A 171 -7.43 -13.24 5.42
C TYR A 171 -7.90 -14.70 5.53
N GLY A 172 -7.03 -15.60 5.95
CA GLY A 172 -7.29 -17.04 5.92
C GLY A 172 -7.60 -17.53 4.49
N ASP A 173 -8.79 -18.06 4.31
CA ASP A 173 -9.28 -18.51 2.99
C ASP A 173 -10.08 -17.45 2.23
N LEU A 174 -10.07 -16.22 2.71
CA LEU A 174 -10.75 -15.10 2.09
C LEU A 174 -9.80 -14.17 1.32
N LEU A 175 -10.26 -13.70 0.16
CA LEU A 175 -9.73 -12.56 -0.55
C LEU A 175 -10.72 -11.41 -0.40
N ILE A 176 -10.31 -10.37 0.32
CA ILE A 176 -11.14 -9.21 0.67
C ILE A 176 -10.74 -8.02 -0.18
N ILE A 177 -11.71 -7.35 -0.79
CA ILE A 177 -11.49 -6.18 -1.63
C ILE A 177 -12.65 -5.18 -1.50
N ALA A 178 -12.35 -3.89 -1.59
CA ALA A 178 -13.39 -2.88 -1.62
C ALA A 178 -13.95 -2.72 -3.04
N SER A 179 -15.14 -3.23 -3.26
CA SER A 179 -15.89 -2.99 -4.49
C SER A 179 -16.30 -1.52 -4.60
N GLN A 180 -16.95 -1.01 -3.55
CA GLN A 180 -17.58 0.32 -3.51
C GLN A 180 -18.55 0.59 -4.68
N ALA A 181 -19.03 -0.48 -5.33
CA ALA A 181 -20.02 -0.43 -6.38
C ALA A 181 -21.43 -0.18 -5.80
N PRO A 182 -22.43 0.13 -6.63
CA PRO A 182 -23.79 0.46 -6.18
C PRO A 182 -24.46 -0.62 -5.31
N GLN A 183 -24.05 -1.90 -5.42
CA GLN A 183 -24.64 -3.02 -4.68
C GLN A 183 -23.70 -3.70 -3.67
N ALA A 184 -22.49 -3.18 -3.49
CA ALA A 184 -21.53 -3.73 -2.52
C ALA A 184 -20.49 -2.70 -2.09
N GLY A 185 -20.23 -2.62 -0.79
CA GLY A 185 -19.14 -1.83 -0.23
C GLY A 185 -17.81 -2.59 -0.26
N VAL A 186 -17.67 -3.59 0.61
CA VAL A 186 -16.55 -4.53 0.67
C VAL A 186 -17.06 -5.92 0.36
N VAL A 187 -16.27 -6.70 -0.38
CA VAL A 187 -16.60 -8.07 -0.77
C VAL A 187 -15.48 -9.01 -0.33
N ALA A 188 -15.83 -10.16 0.21
CA ALA A 188 -14.92 -11.27 0.43
C ALA A 188 -15.27 -12.44 -0.48
N TYR A 189 -14.29 -12.91 -1.18
CA TYR A 189 -14.37 -14.11 -2.01
C TYR A 189 -13.65 -15.26 -1.31
N ASP A 190 -14.09 -16.47 -1.54
CA ASP A 190 -13.26 -17.65 -1.34
C ASP A 190 -12.04 -17.53 -2.26
N LYS A 191 -10.84 -17.50 -1.70
CA LYS A 191 -9.63 -17.23 -2.46
C LYS A 191 -9.32 -18.26 -3.53
N ASN A 192 -9.78 -19.53 -3.34
CA ASN A 192 -9.49 -20.63 -4.25
C ASN A 192 -10.51 -20.75 -5.38
N THR A 193 -11.78 -20.36 -5.13
CA THR A 193 -12.88 -20.57 -6.09
C THR A 193 -13.47 -19.29 -6.67
N GLY A 194 -13.19 -18.14 -6.08
CA GLY A 194 -13.82 -16.87 -6.44
C GLY A 194 -15.30 -16.76 -6.05
N ALA A 195 -15.84 -17.71 -5.27
CA ALA A 195 -17.21 -17.63 -4.78
C ALA A 195 -17.33 -16.51 -3.72
N VAL A 196 -18.37 -15.68 -3.84
CA VAL A 196 -18.65 -14.64 -2.82
C VAL A 196 -19.05 -15.34 -1.52
N LYS A 197 -18.29 -15.08 -0.44
CA LYS A 197 -18.58 -15.54 0.92
C LYS A 197 -19.48 -14.59 1.66
N TRP A 198 -19.17 -13.31 1.56
CA TRP A 198 -19.99 -12.22 2.09
C TRP A 198 -19.72 -10.91 1.32
N LYS A 199 -20.66 -10.01 1.41
CA LYS A 199 -20.48 -8.62 0.99
C LYS A 199 -21.22 -7.70 1.96
N THR A 200 -20.74 -6.48 2.12
CA THR A 200 -21.48 -5.43 2.83
C THR A 200 -22.41 -4.72 1.85
N ASP A 201 -23.46 -4.08 2.37
CA ASP A 201 -24.12 -3.02 1.65
C ASP A 201 -23.16 -1.87 1.34
N PRO A 202 -23.52 -0.94 0.42
CA PRO A 202 -22.72 0.25 0.13
C PRO A 202 -22.43 1.04 1.42
N LEU A 203 -21.16 1.37 1.65
CA LEU A 203 -20.72 2.00 2.89
C LEU A 203 -20.78 3.53 2.86
N GLY A 204 -20.77 4.12 1.67
CA GLY A 204 -20.76 5.56 1.44
C GLY A 204 -20.30 5.92 0.03
N PRO A 205 -20.00 7.19 -0.26
CA PRO A 205 -19.48 7.60 -1.55
C PRO A 205 -18.15 6.91 -1.91
N VAL A 206 -17.93 6.69 -3.19
CA VAL A 206 -16.77 5.96 -3.73
C VAL A 206 -15.46 6.71 -3.44
N GLY A 207 -14.49 5.99 -2.91
CA GLY A 207 -13.10 6.43 -2.76
C GLY A 207 -12.14 5.40 -3.37
N TYR A 208 -10.85 5.52 -3.04
CA TYR A 208 -9.78 4.70 -3.63
C TYR A 208 -8.99 3.92 -2.57
N VAL A 209 -9.50 3.90 -1.34
CA VAL A 209 -8.85 3.25 -0.19
C VAL A 209 -8.94 1.74 -0.31
N SER A 210 -7.82 1.06 -0.15
CA SER A 210 -7.78 -0.41 0.00
C SER A 210 -8.05 -0.82 1.44
N PRO A 211 -8.82 -1.90 1.69
CA PRO A 211 -9.06 -2.40 3.04
C PRO A 211 -7.74 -2.76 3.75
N THR A 212 -7.70 -2.56 5.05
CA THR A 212 -6.58 -2.98 5.89
C THR A 212 -7.07 -3.71 7.14
N LEU A 213 -6.18 -4.47 7.80
CA LEU A 213 -6.47 -5.10 9.08
C LEU A 213 -5.93 -4.22 10.21
N ILE A 214 -6.75 -3.99 11.21
CA ILE A 214 -6.37 -3.31 12.44
C ILE A 214 -6.83 -4.14 13.62
N LYS A 215 -5.95 -4.32 14.60
CA LYS A 215 -6.25 -5.12 15.78
C LYS A 215 -6.91 -4.27 16.86
N ILE A 216 -8.16 -4.62 17.20
CA ILE A 216 -8.96 -3.95 18.24
C ILE A 216 -9.34 -4.99 19.30
N ASP A 217 -8.99 -4.77 20.56
CA ASP A 217 -9.20 -5.72 21.67
C ASP A 217 -8.68 -7.14 21.36
N GLY A 218 -7.57 -7.22 20.62
CA GLY A 218 -6.97 -8.49 20.22
C GLY A 218 -7.63 -9.18 19.02
N ALA A 219 -8.77 -8.68 18.52
CA ALA A 219 -9.44 -9.18 17.32
C ALA A 219 -9.07 -8.37 16.07
N ASP A 220 -9.01 -9.03 14.93
CA ASP A 220 -8.78 -8.37 13.65
C ASP A 220 -10.07 -7.73 13.14
N HIS A 221 -10.00 -6.48 12.74
CA HIS A 221 -11.06 -5.76 12.05
C HIS A 221 -10.57 -5.36 10.66
N VAL A 222 -11.34 -5.65 9.64
CA VAL A 222 -11.15 -5.05 8.31
C VAL A 222 -11.65 -3.62 8.39
N VAL A 223 -10.77 -2.66 8.16
CA VAL A 223 -11.12 -1.25 8.21
C VAL A 223 -11.14 -0.66 6.81
N MET A 224 -12.25 0.04 6.51
CA MET A 224 -12.51 0.69 5.23
C MET A 224 -12.82 2.17 5.43
N VAL A 225 -12.45 3.00 4.47
CA VAL A 225 -12.74 4.45 4.45
C VAL A 225 -13.45 4.82 3.17
N THR A 226 -14.58 5.53 3.28
CA THR A 226 -15.31 6.04 2.12
C THR A 226 -15.01 7.52 1.88
N ALA A 227 -15.29 8.00 0.68
CA ALA A 227 -15.20 9.43 0.38
C ALA A 227 -16.30 10.24 1.08
N SER A 228 -16.08 11.53 1.24
CA SER A 228 -17.11 12.51 1.46
C SER A 228 -17.57 13.09 0.12
N GLN A 229 -18.83 13.53 0.05
CA GLN A 229 -19.40 14.18 -1.12
C GLN A 229 -19.68 15.64 -0.77
N ALA A 230 -19.09 16.57 -1.53
CA ALA A 230 -19.45 17.97 -1.42
C ALA A 230 -20.90 18.21 -1.92
N GLY A 231 -21.54 19.24 -1.42
CA GLY A 231 -22.77 19.73 -2.01
C GLY A 231 -22.56 20.17 -3.46
N GLY A 232 -23.64 20.31 -4.22
CA GLY A 232 -23.59 20.80 -5.58
C GLY A 232 -22.90 22.16 -5.68
N PHE A 233 -22.30 22.47 -6.80
CA PHE A 233 -21.72 23.80 -7.06
C PHE A 233 -22.75 24.75 -7.70
N PRO A 234 -22.55 26.05 -7.60
CA PRO A 234 -23.48 27.04 -8.19
C PRO A 234 -23.69 26.82 -9.69
N GLY A 235 -24.97 26.65 -10.10
CA GLY A 235 -25.35 26.39 -11.50
C GLY A 235 -25.29 24.93 -11.93
N GLY A 236 -24.82 24.00 -11.08
CA GLY A 236 -24.82 22.56 -11.31
C GLY A 236 -25.98 21.83 -10.58
N PRO A 237 -26.03 20.48 -10.73
CA PRO A 237 -26.98 19.68 -9.97
C PRO A 237 -26.77 19.88 -8.47
N GLN A 238 -27.87 20.10 -7.76
CA GLN A 238 -27.84 20.12 -6.29
C GLN A 238 -27.69 18.70 -5.77
N VAL A 239 -26.64 18.46 -4.99
CA VAL A 239 -26.37 17.19 -4.37
C VAL A 239 -26.26 17.41 -2.86
N GLU A 240 -26.94 16.59 -2.09
CA GLU A 240 -26.83 16.66 -0.62
C GLU A 240 -25.40 16.33 -0.18
N PRO A 241 -24.77 17.21 0.63
CA PRO A 241 -23.45 16.91 1.19
C PRO A 241 -23.51 15.65 2.03
N LYS A 242 -22.53 14.77 1.85
CA LYS A 242 -22.37 13.56 2.68
C LYS A 242 -20.98 13.51 3.24
N LYS A 243 -20.86 13.32 4.55
CA LYS A 243 -19.59 12.95 5.16
C LYS A 243 -19.21 11.54 4.75
N GLY A 244 -17.91 11.26 4.73
CA GLY A 244 -17.38 9.92 4.58
C GLY A 244 -17.41 9.16 5.91
N SER A 245 -17.15 7.88 5.83
CA SER A 245 -17.17 6.98 6.97
C SER A 245 -15.84 6.23 7.09
N VAL A 246 -15.44 5.97 8.32
CA VAL A 246 -14.46 4.94 8.67
C VAL A 246 -15.21 3.78 9.29
N VAL A 247 -15.09 2.59 8.74
CA VAL A 247 -15.95 1.45 9.06
C VAL A 247 -15.09 0.25 9.45
N GLY A 248 -15.34 -0.33 10.62
CA GLY A 248 -14.77 -1.59 11.06
C GLY A 248 -15.72 -2.75 10.78
N ILE A 249 -15.20 -3.79 10.14
CA ILE A 249 -15.94 -4.94 9.63
C ILE A 249 -15.34 -6.21 10.21
N GLU A 250 -16.18 -7.15 10.62
CA GLU A 250 -15.77 -8.48 11.05
C GLU A 250 -15.26 -9.28 9.82
N PRO A 251 -14.01 -9.76 9.84
CA PRO A 251 -13.37 -10.32 8.63
C PRO A 251 -14.06 -11.57 8.07
N LEU A 252 -14.65 -12.42 8.92
CA LEU A 252 -15.21 -13.72 8.49
C LEU A 252 -16.66 -13.62 7.99
N THR A 253 -17.42 -12.61 8.44
CA THR A 253 -18.86 -12.52 8.15
C THR A 253 -19.27 -11.26 7.38
N GLY A 254 -18.41 -10.24 7.34
CA GLY A 254 -18.75 -8.93 6.75
C GLY A 254 -19.66 -8.07 7.64
N LYS A 255 -19.92 -8.48 8.89
CA LYS A 255 -20.75 -7.72 9.83
C LYS A 255 -20.04 -6.39 10.17
N ILE A 256 -20.78 -5.29 10.06
CA ILE A 256 -20.30 -3.99 10.53
C ILE A 256 -20.22 -4.02 12.06
N LEU A 257 -19.04 -3.77 12.59
CA LEU A 257 -18.76 -3.75 14.03
C LEU A 257 -18.88 -2.35 14.61
N TRP A 258 -18.44 -1.35 13.88
CA TRP A 258 -18.50 0.05 14.28
C TRP A 258 -18.38 0.97 13.05
N ARG A 259 -18.80 2.24 13.23
CA ARG A 259 -18.67 3.32 12.24
C ARG A 259 -18.28 4.62 12.92
N TYR A 260 -17.51 5.42 12.19
CA TYR A 260 -17.27 6.82 12.46
C TYR A 260 -17.65 7.61 11.20
N ASP A 261 -18.76 8.34 11.26
CA ASP A 261 -19.41 8.98 10.10
C ASP A 261 -19.12 10.49 10.02
N ASN A 262 -17.94 10.92 10.47
CA ASN A 262 -17.57 12.34 10.47
C ASN A 262 -16.26 12.61 9.71
N TRP A 263 -15.82 11.66 8.86
CA TRP A 263 -14.64 11.83 8.01
C TRP A 263 -14.96 12.74 6.82
N GLU A 264 -14.03 13.66 6.51
CA GLU A 264 -14.17 14.56 5.36
C GLU A 264 -12.94 14.46 4.46
N CYS A 265 -13.06 13.70 3.38
CA CYS A 265 -12.08 13.65 2.31
C CYS A 265 -12.79 13.25 1.01
N HIS A 266 -12.78 14.11 -0.01
CA HIS A 266 -13.47 13.82 -1.27
C HIS A 266 -12.78 12.74 -2.08
N ILE A 267 -11.48 12.57 -1.91
CA ILE A 267 -10.66 11.64 -2.66
C ILE A 267 -9.72 10.92 -1.66
N PRO A 268 -10.27 10.05 -0.80
CA PRO A 268 -9.44 9.24 0.09
C PRO A 268 -8.77 8.13 -0.71
N VAL A 269 -7.47 7.96 -0.50
CA VAL A 269 -6.64 6.92 -1.14
C VAL A 269 -5.91 6.08 -0.10
N SER A 270 -5.43 6.74 0.95
CA SER A 270 -4.58 6.14 1.98
C SER A 270 -5.37 5.22 2.90
N SER A 271 -4.93 3.98 3.06
CA SER A 271 -5.50 3.06 4.06
C SER A 271 -5.21 3.55 5.48
N PRO A 272 -6.07 3.26 6.46
CA PRO A 272 -5.81 3.56 7.86
C PRO A 272 -4.54 2.89 8.39
N THR A 273 -3.87 3.56 9.32
CA THR A 273 -2.67 3.07 10.00
C THR A 273 -3.00 2.62 11.42
N ASP A 274 -2.65 1.40 11.78
CA ASP A 274 -2.73 0.92 13.17
C ASP A 274 -1.73 1.71 14.05
N ALA A 275 -2.23 2.34 15.09
CA ALA A 275 -1.44 3.10 16.06
C ALA A 275 -1.35 2.40 17.44
N GLY A 276 -1.72 1.13 17.49
CA GLY A 276 -1.71 0.32 18.70
C GLY A 276 -2.76 0.77 19.74
N GLN A 277 -2.99 -0.06 20.74
CA GLN A 277 -3.92 0.24 21.83
C GLN A 277 -5.33 0.63 21.33
N ASN A 278 -5.85 -0.09 20.34
CA ASN A 278 -7.16 0.15 19.71
C ASN A 278 -7.28 1.52 19.02
N ARG A 279 -6.17 2.13 18.60
CA ARG A 279 -6.16 3.42 17.91
C ARG A 279 -5.82 3.22 16.43
N LEU A 280 -6.41 4.05 15.59
CA LEU A 280 -6.09 4.09 14.17
C LEU A 280 -6.04 5.53 13.68
N LEU A 281 -5.07 5.81 12.82
CA LEU A 281 -4.93 7.09 12.14
C LEU A 281 -5.47 6.99 10.72
N VAL A 282 -6.39 7.87 10.36
CA VAL A 282 -6.86 8.06 8.99
C VAL A 282 -6.24 9.33 8.45
N VAL A 283 -5.64 9.26 7.26
CA VAL A 283 -5.01 10.41 6.62
C VAL A 283 -5.66 10.71 5.27
N GLY A 284 -5.63 11.96 4.86
CA GLY A 284 -6.11 12.40 3.57
C GLY A 284 -5.25 13.49 2.96
N GLY A 285 -5.20 13.52 1.64
CA GLY A 285 -4.68 14.63 0.86
C GLY A 285 -5.62 15.83 0.84
N TYR A 286 -5.37 16.77 -0.08
CA TYR A 286 -6.24 17.93 -0.31
C TYR A 286 -6.48 18.76 0.96
N GLU A 287 -5.44 18.89 1.82
CA GLU A 287 -5.46 19.66 3.07
C GLU A 287 -6.42 19.12 4.14
N ARG A 288 -6.90 17.89 4.00
CA ARG A 288 -7.78 17.25 5.00
C ARG A 288 -7.00 16.83 6.24
N GLY A 289 -5.73 16.48 6.07
CA GLY A 289 -4.88 16.16 7.20
C GLY A 289 -5.11 14.76 7.75
N ALA A 290 -5.22 14.64 9.06
CA ALA A 290 -5.33 13.37 9.76
C ALA A 290 -6.36 13.42 10.88
N THR A 291 -7.02 12.28 11.14
CA THR A 291 -7.90 12.05 12.28
C THR A 291 -7.44 10.79 13.02
N LEU A 292 -7.16 10.88 14.32
CA LEU A 292 -6.89 9.74 15.18
C LEU A 292 -8.19 9.30 15.85
N LEU A 293 -8.53 8.02 15.68
CA LEU A 293 -9.69 7.40 16.30
C LEU A 293 -9.23 6.41 17.39
N GLN A 294 -10.01 6.33 18.47
CA GLN A 294 -9.96 5.28 19.47
C GLN A 294 -11.21 4.42 19.33
N VAL A 295 -11.05 3.10 19.24
CA VAL A 295 -12.19 2.17 19.18
C VAL A 295 -12.20 1.30 20.42
N ASN A 296 -13.27 1.37 21.19
CA ASN A 296 -13.44 0.60 22.42
C ASN A 296 -14.84 -0.01 22.47
N LYS A 297 -15.02 -1.04 23.28
CA LYS A 297 -16.35 -1.54 23.62
C LYS A 297 -17.01 -0.66 24.66
N ASP A 298 -18.30 -0.40 24.48
CA ASP A 298 -19.15 0.19 25.50
C ASP A 298 -19.55 -0.85 26.57
N ALA A 299 -20.31 -0.41 27.57
CA ALA A 299 -20.77 -1.28 28.65
C ALA A 299 -21.65 -2.45 28.19
N SER A 300 -22.24 -2.37 27.00
CA SER A 300 -23.05 -3.40 26.36
C SER A 300 -22.23 -4.34 25.47
N GLY A 301 -20.92 -4.10 25.34
CA GLY A 301 -20.00 -4.89 24.51
C GLY A 301 -19.98 -4.50 23.04
N ASN A 302 -20.66 -3.41 22.65
CA ASN A 302 -20.63 -2.90 21.27
C ASN A 302 -19.42 -2.00 21.06
N TYR A 303 -18.77 -2.13 19.91
CA TYR A 303 -17.65 -1.25 19.55
C TYR A 303 -18.14 0.15 19.21
N GLN A 304 -17.43 1.15 19.73
CA GLN A 304 -17.67 2.58 19.50
C GLN A 304 -16.35 3.23 19.07
N ALA A 305 -16.40 3.96 17.96
CA ALA A 305 -15.28 4.76 17.50
C ALA A 305 -15.41 6.20 18.01
N LYS A 306 -14.38 6.71 18.66
CA LYS A 306 -14.30 8.08 19.20
C LYS A 306 -13.12 8.80 18.56
N GLU A 307 -13.35 10.02 18.08
CA GLU A 307 -12.28 10.92 17.67
C GLU A 307 -11.47 11.38 18.88
N LEU A 308 -10.15 11.24 18.80
CA LEU A 308 -9.23 11.80 19.79
C LEU A 308 -8.77 13.19 19.37
N PHE A 309 -8.41 13.36 18.10
CA PHE A 309 -8.09 14.65 17.50
C PHE A 309 -8.24 14.61 15.98
N THR A 310 -8.36 15.79 15.39
CA THR A 310 -8.19 16.03 13.95
C THR A 310 -7.21 17.17 13.74
N THR A 311 -6.30 17.03 12.78
CA THR A 311 -5.30 18.05 12.44
C THR A 311 -5.14 18.18 10.92
N THR A 312 -4.92 19.40 10.44
CA THR A 312 -4.60 19.68 9.03
C THR A 312 -3.10 19.80 8.78
N GLN A 313 -2.26 19.61 9.81
CA GLN A 313 -0.82 19.80 9.70
C GLN A 313 -0.04 18.53 9.34
N PHE A 314 -0.69 17.38 9.39
CA PHE A 314 -0.15 16.08 9.08
C PHE A 314 -1.10 15.34 8.14
N GLY A 315 -0.59 14.60 7.16
CA GLY A 315 -1.40 13.79 6.25
C GLY A 315 -0.55 13.15 5.17
N ASP A 316 -1.18 12.37 4.32
CA ASP A 316 -0.63 11.83 3.09
C ASP A 316 -1.74 11.72 2.06
N GLN A 317 -1.42 11.92 0.79
CA GLN A 317 -2.44 11.87 -0.27
C GLN A 317 -2.62 10.47 -0.84
N THR A 318 -1.58 9.65 -0.89
CA THR A 318 -1.57 8.40 -1.66
C THR A 318 -1.13 7.18 -0.87
N LYS A 319 -0.46 7.35 0.27
CA LYS A 319 0.06 6.26 1.07
C LYS A 319 -0.44 6.34 2.52
N PRO A 320 -0.56 5.23 3.22
CA PRO A 320 -0.73 5.22 4.67
C PRO A 320 0.44 5.94 5.35
N ALA A 321 0.17 6.61 6.47
CA ALA A 321 1.22 7.04 7.37
C ALA A 321 1.93 5.81 7.96
N ILE A 322 3.20 5.95 8.31
CA ILE A 322 3.95 4.90 9.02
C ILE A 322 3.94 5.23 10.51
N PHE A 323 3.51 4.27 11.33
CA PHE A 323 3.59 4.38 12.79
C PHE A 323 4.84 3.65 13.29
N TYR A 324 5.74 4.38 13.94
CA TYR A 324 6.99 3.82 14.46
C TYR A 324 7.42 4.49 15.75
N LYS A 325 7.62 3.71 16.83
CA LYS A 325 8.07 4.19 18.16
C LYS A 325 7.25 5.38 18.64
N ASP A 326 5.93 5.21 18.69
CA ASP A 326 4.95 6.20 19.15
C ASP A 326 4.89 7.50 18.33
N HIS A 327 5.39 7.49 17.10
CA HIS A 327 5.35 8.62 16.18
C HIS A 327 4.81 8.22 14.80
N PHE A 328 4.15 9.16 14.14
CA PHE A 328 3.70 9.01 12.76
C PHE A 328 4.63 9.75 11.82
N TYR A 329 4.93 9.11 10.69
CA TYR A 329 5.72 9.66 9.58
C TYR A 329 4.90 9.57 8.29
N ALA A 330 4.90 10.65 7.50
CA ALA A 330 4.18 10.70 6.22
C ALA A 330 4.86 11.66 5.24
N LEU A 331 4.44 11.61 3.97
CA LEU A 331 4.87 12.52 2.92
C LEU A 331 3.71 13.45 2.58
N TYR A 332 3.67 14.62 3.22
CA TYR A 332 2.53 15.51 3.13
C TYR A 332 2.73 16.61 2.08
N ARG A 333 2.27 16.30 0.88
CA ARG A 333 2.19 17.26 -0.21
C ARG A 333 0.78 17.30 -0.80
N THR A 334 0.25 18.49 -0.89
CA THR A 334 -0.98 18.81 -1.61
C THR A 334 -0.69 19.90 -2.64
N ASN A 335 -1.67 20.34 -3.40
CA ASN A 335 -1.48 21.41 -4.36
C ASN A 335 -1.05 22.73 -3.69
N ALA A 336 -1.57 23.02 -2.49
CA ALA A 336 -1.26 24.22 -1.73
C ALA A 336 -0.12 24.04 -0.72
N LYS A 337 0.05 22.82 -0.15
CA LYS A 337 1.05 22.53 0.88
C LYS A 337 2.20 21.70 0.33
N ARG A 338 3.42 22.15 0.62
CA ARG A 338 4.67 21.41 0.39
C ARG A 338 5.37 21.22 1.73
N ASP A 339 4.77 20.39 2.58
CA ASP A 339 5.30 20.14 3.91
C ASP A 339 6.44 19.10 3.88
N GLY A 340 6.52 18.30 2.79
CA GLY A 340 7.57 17.32 2.61
C GLY A 340 7.37 16.11 3.52
N MET A 341 8.43 15.55 4.07
CA MET A 341 8.31 14.54 5.12
C MET A 341 7.92 15.24 6.43
N VAL A 342 6.94 14.67 7.12
CA VAL A 342 6.38 15.19 8.37
C VAL A 342 6.42 14.13 9.47
N CYS A 343 6.66 14.56 10.70
CA CYS A 343 6.60 13.73 11.90
C CYS A 343 5.62 14.32 12.90
N MET A 344 4.77 13.47 13.48
CA MET A 344 3.74 13.85 14.45
C MET A 344 3.73 12.86 15.62
N ASP A 345 3.48 13.35 16.83
CA ASP A 345 3.28 12.48 18.00
C ASP A 345 1.85 11.93 18.10
N LEU A 346 1.61 11.07 19.11
CA LEU A 346 0.31 10.47 19.38
C LEU A 346 -0.75 11.46 19.92
N ASN A 347 -0.35 12.69 20.26
CA ASN A 347 -1.26 13.74 20.71
C ASN A 347 -1.67 14.68 19.57
N GLY A 348 -1.17 14.44 18.36
CA GLY A 348 -1.46 15.27 17.19
C GLY A 348 -0.54 16.49 17.05
N ASN A 349 0.52 16.58 17.84
CA ASN A 349 1.49 17.66 17.71
C ASN A 349 2.44 17.39 16.57
N LEU A 350 2.50 18.29 15.60
CA LEU A 350 3.52 18.27 14.55
C LEU A 350 4.88 18.57 15.20
N LEU A 351 5.82 17.63 15.09
CA LEU A 351 7.16 17.78 15.67
C LEU A 351 8.10 18.48 14.69
N TRP A 352 8.11 18.05 13.44
CA TRP A 352 8.92 18.67 12.39
C TRP A 352 8.36 18.38 10.99
N LYS A 353 8.86 19.13 10.01
CA LYS A 353 8.63 18.94 8.59
C LYS A 353 9.82 19.42 7.76
N THR A 354 10.15 18.73 6.67
CA THR A 354 11.27 19.10 5.79
C THR A 354 10.93 20.24 4.86
N ARG A 355 9.65 20.46 4.57
CA ARG A 355 9.18 21.44 3.58
C ARG A 355 9.77 21.12 2.19
N ARG A 356 10.65 22.01 1.68
CA ARG A 356 11.29 21.87 0.37
C ARG A 356 12.75 21.41 0.46
N ASN A 357 13.25 21.12 1.64
CA ASN A 357 14.64 20.73 1.83
C ASN A 357 14.79 19.58 2.85
N PRO A 358 14.75 18.33 2.33
CA PRO A 358 14.38 17.92 0.96
C PRO A 358 12.88 18.04 0.67
N ASP A 359 12.54 18.23 -0.62
CA ASP A 359 11.15 18.22 -1.08
C ASP A 359 10.70 16.80 -1.32
N PHE A 360 9.72 16.34 -0.55
CA PHE A 360 9.04 15.06 -0.77
C PHE A 360 7.67 15.32 -1.39
N ASN A 361 7.35 14.53 -2.40
CA ASN A 361 6.05 14.52 -3.05
C ASN A 361 5.23 13.31 -2.55
N ARG A 362 4.68 12.52 -3.45
CA ARG A 362 3.85 11.33 -3.17
C ARG A 362 4.68 10.05 -3.28
N GLY A 363 5.81 10.00 -2.60
CA GLY A 363 6.71 8.86 -2.58
C GLY A 363 6.17 7.70 -1.74
N SER A 364 7.09 6.87 -1.25
CA SER A 364 6.79 5.71 -0.42
C SER A 364 7.79 5.64 0.74
N ILE A 365 7.37 5.07 1.87
CA ILE A 365 8.21 4.86 3.05
C ILE A 365 8.17 3.38 3.45
N ILE A 366 9.34 2.83 3.79
CA ILE A 366 9.50 1.52 4.44
C ILE A 366 10.38 1.70 5.67
N ILE A 367 10.00 1.10 6.80
CA ILE A 367 10.83 0.98 8.00
C ILE A 367 11.43 -0.42 8.05
N ALA A 368 12.73 -0.52 8.21
CA ALA A 368 13.43 -1.79 8.45
C ALA A 368 14.73 -1.54 9.23
N ASP A 369 15.09 -2.47 10.12
CA ASP A 369 16.33 -2.42 10.91
C ASP A 369 16.59 -1.11 11.66
N GLY A 370 15.52 -0.43 12.07
CA GLY A 370 15.59 0.88 12.72
C GLY A 370 15.89 2.05 11.77
N LEU A 371 15.90 1.81 10.47
CA LEU A 371 16.07 2.80 9.40
C LEU A 371 14.76 3.02 8.64
N MET A 372 14.68 4.15 7.97
CA MET A 372 13.62 4.50 7.04
C MET A 372 14.21 4.62 5.63
N LEU A 373 13.63 3.88 4.69
CA LEU A 373 13.85 4.04 3.26
C LEU A 373 12.70 4.86 2.72
N ALA A 374 12.96 5.98 2.08
CA ALA A 374 11.94 6.87 1.57
C ALA A 374 12.25 7.35 0.16
N THR A 375 11.30 7.24 -0.77
CA THR A 375 11.40 7.91 -2.08
C THR A 375 10.75 9.29 -2.02
N ASP A 376 11.29 10.24 -2.76
CA ASP A 376 10.71 11.59 -2.81
C ASP A 376 9.48 11.71 -3.75
N GLY A 377 9.10 10.61 -4.42
CA GLY A 377 8.06 10.61 -5.43
C GLY A 377 8.51 11.20 -6.78
N ALA A 378 9.78 11.50 -6.90
CA ALA A 378 10.46 11.92 -8.13
C ALA A 378 11.55 10.89 -8.48
N LYS A 379 12.81 11.17 -8.19
CA LYS A 379 13.92 10.29 -8.61
C LYS A 379 14.82 9.81 -7.47
N THR A 380 14.66 10.37 -6.26
CA THR A 380 15.62 10.16 -5.18
C THR A 380 15.11 9.16 -4.14
N LEU A 381 15.95 8.19 -3.82
CA LEU A 381 15.82 7.35 -2.63
C LEU A 381 16.65 7.96 -1.49
N TYR A 382 16.06 8.06 -0.32
CA TYR A 382 16.69 8.51 0.93
C TYR A 382 16.81 7.36 1.92
N LEU A 383 17.95 7.33 2.61
CA LEU A 383 18.15 6.56 3.84
C LEU A 383 18.07 7.55 5.01
N VAL A 384 17.14 7.33 5.93
CA VAL A 384 16.84 8.25 7.02
C VAL A 384 16.85 7.48 8.35
N GLU A 385 17.41 8.06 9.38
CA GLU A 385 17.18 7.60 10.75
C GLU A 385 15.90 8.23 11.26
N PRO A 386 14.87 7.43 11.60
CA PRO A 386 13.61 7.97 12.12
C PRO A 386 13.85 8.54 13.54
N ASP A 387 13.83 9.86 13.64
CA ASP A 387 14.09 10.62 14.86
C ASP A 387 12.98 11.67 15.06
N PRO A 388 12.26 11.67 16.20
CA PRO A 388 11.24 12.67 16.50
C PRO A 388 11.83 14.09 16.72
N ALA A 389 13.13 14.22 16.96
CA ALA A 389 13.78 15.51 17.15
C ALA A 389 14.01 16.27 15.82
N GLY A 390 14.03 15.58 14.66
CA GLY A 390 14.23 16.21 13.37
C GLY A 390 14.51 15.22 12.24
N PHE A 391 14.49 15.71 11.01
CA PHE A 391 14.86 14.92 9.83
C PHE A 391 16.36 14.63 9.82
N LYS A 392 16.73 13.36 9.85
CA LYS A 392 18.11 12.90 9.90
C LYS A 392 18.45 12.03 8.70
N GLN A 393 18.89 12.66 7.62
CA GLN A 393 19.36 11.97 6.43
C GLN A 393 20.71 11.30 6.69
N LEU A 394 20.82 10.00 6.38
CA LEU A 394 22.08 9.26 6.41
C LEU A 394 22.71 9.16 5.02
N ALA A 395 21.90 8.91 3.99
CA ALA A 395 22.33 8.85 2.61
C ALA A 395 21.20 9.23 1.65
N LYS A 396 21.53 9.52 0.40
CA LYS A 396 20.57 9.65 -0.71
C LYS A 396 21.20 9.26 -2.03
N ALA A 397 20.36 8.83 -2.99
CA ALA A 397 20.80 8.52 -4.36
C ALA A 397 19.67 8.78 -5.35
N GLU A 398 19.98 9.31 -6.53
CA GLU A 398 19.06 9.42 -7.65
C GLU A 398 19.08 8.11 -8.42
N LEU A 399 18.03 7.32 -8.28
CA LEU A 399 17.94 5.95 -8.82
C LEU A 399 16.83 5.79 -9.84
N LEU A 400 15.80 6.64 -9.80
CA LEU A 400 14.64 6.57 -10.68
C LEU A 400 14.77 7.56 -11.84
N ILE A 401 14.18 7.21 -12.96
CA ILE A 401 14.24 8.04 -14.16
C ILE A 401 13.08 9.05 -14.10
N GLU A 402 13.41 10.28 -14.43
CA GLU A 402 12.42 11.31 -14.69
C GLU A 402 11.89 11.12 -16.10
N GLN A 403 10.64 10.68 -16.23
CA GLN A 403 10.02 10.66 -17.54
C GLN A 403 9.79 12.11 -17.99
N LYS A 404 10.34 12.46 -19.13
CA LYS A 404 10.08 13.78 -19.74
C LYS A 404 8.63 13.79 -20.19
N ASP A 405 7.87 14.74 -19.66
CA ASP A 405 6.56 15.06 -20.20
C ASP A 405 6.72 15.50 -21.67
N ASP A 406 5.99 14.86 -22.54
CA ASP A 406 5.97 15.21 -23.97
C ASP A 406 5.11 16.45 -24.26
N GLY A 407 4.53 17.07 -23.21
CA GLY A 407 3.66 18.24 -23.32
C GLY A 407 2.25 17.93 -23.84
N SER A 408 1.92 16.65 -24.08
CA SER A 408 0.61 16.26 -24.60
C SER A 408 -0.55 16.55 -23.64
N ASN A 409 -0.24 16.62 -22.31
CA ASN A 409 -1.22 16.90 -21.29
C ASN A 409 -0.70 17.90 -20.25
N GLN A 410 -0.99 19.18 -20.49
CA GLN A 410 -0.56 20.28 -19.61
C GLN A 410 -1.04 20.15 -18.16
N PHE A 411 -2.20 19.52 -17.92
CA PHE A 411 -2.68 19.27 -16.57
C PHE A 411 -1.81 18.23 -15.85
N MET A 412 -1.44 17.14 -16.52
CA MET A 412 -0.56 16.12 -15.95
C MET A 412 0.84 16.65 -15.69
N SER A 413 1.36 17.49 -16.57
CA SER A 413 2.65 18.20 -16.42
C SER A 413 2.72 19.02 -15.13
N SER A 414 1.59 19.57 -14.69
CA SER A 414 1.53 20.38 -13.46
C SER A 414 1.87 19.59 -12.17
N PHE A 415 1.73 18.27 -12.19
CA PHE A 415 2.09 17.40 -11.05
C PHE A 415 3.59 17.09 -10.97
N GLY A 416 4.36 17.42 -12.01
CA GLY A 416 5.78 17.09 -12.12
C GLY A 416 6.01 15.59 -12.25
N VAL A 417 7.20 15.11 -11.86
CA VAL A 417 7.55 13.69 -11.89
C VAL A 417 6.63 12.90 -10.95
N GLN A 418 6.15 11.74 -11.42
CA GLN A 418 5.08 10.97 -10.76
C GLN A 418 5.53 9.54 -10.42
N ASN A 419 6.72 9.38 -9.83
CA ASN A 419 7.24 8.07 -9.39
C ASN A 419 6.63 7.71 -8.02
N TRP A 420 5.32 7.45 -8.00
CA TRP A 420 4.53 7.28 -6.78
C TRP A 420 4.25 5.82 -6.43
N ALA A 421 4.90 4.86 -7.08
CA ALA A 421 4.72 3.45 -6.81
C ALA A 421 5.17 3.07 -5.39
N ALA A 422 4.50 2.09 -4.79
CA ALA A 422 4.94 1.52 -3.54
C ALA A 422 6.23 0.70 -3.75
N MET A 423 7.13 0.75 -2.79
CA MET A 423 8.36 -0.06 -2.75
C MET A 423 8.08 -1.45 -2.20
N ALA A 424 9.00 -2.39 -2.46
CA ALA A 424 9.06 -3.69 -1.79
C ALA A 424 10.47 -3.99 -1.31
N LEU A 425 10.57 -4.57 -0.11
CA LEU A 425 11.84 -4.94 0.51
C LEU A 425 11.86 -6.42 0.85
N ALA A 426 12.74 -7.18 0.21
CA ALA A 426 12.90 -8.61 0.45
C ALA A 426 14.36 -9.05 0.25
N GLU A 427 14.84 -9.95 1.09
CA GLU A 427 16.18 -10.60 0.96
C GLU A 427 17.33 -9.61 0.73
N GLY A 428 17.35 -8.49 1.44
CA GLY A 428 18.38 -7.46 1.30
C GLY A 428 18.29 -6.62 0.04
N LYS A 429 17.21 -6.76 -0.72
CA LYS A 429 16.96 -6.09 -1.99
C LYS A 429 15.76 -5.19 -1.90
N LEU A 430 15.91 -3.96 -2.36
CA LEU A 430 14.82 -2.99 -2.48
C LEU A 430 14.42 -2.88 -3.94
N LEU A 431 13.12 -3.05 -4.19
CA LEU A 431 12.50 -2.86 -5.49
C LEU A 431 11.86 -1.48 -5.54
N LEU A 432 12.23 -0.72 -6.55
CA LEU A 432 11.74 0.62 -6.84
C LEU A 432 11.14 0.64 -8.25
N ARG A 433 10.07 1.39 -8.44
CA ARG A 433 9.46 1.60 -9.75
C ARG A 433 9.33 3.08 -10.05
N ASP A 434 9.79 3.50 -11.22
CA ASP A 434 9.36 4.73 -11.88
C ASP A 434 8.19 4.47 -12.84
N GLN A 435 7.85 5.42 -13.71
CA GLN A 435 6.71 5.28 -14.61
C GLN A 435 6.86 4.14 -15.62
N THR A 436 8.08 3.79 -16.01
CA THR A 436 8.35 2.88 -17.14
C THR A 436 9.39 1.80 -16.84
N HIS A 437 9.98 1.80 -15.64
CA HIS A 437 11.00 0.83 -15.23
C HIS A 437 10.80 0.36 -13.80
N MET A 438 11.24 -0.85 -13.54
CA MET A 438 11.46 -1.35 -12.18
C MET A 438 12.95 -1.68 -12.02
N ILE A 439 13.54 -1.22 -10.93
CA ILE A 439 14.92 -1.49 -10.57
C ILE A 439 15.00 -2.25 -9.25
N CYS A 440 16.01 -3.09 -9.13
CA CYS A 440 16.36 -3.78 -7.90
C CYS A 440 17.74 -3.31 -7.42
N VAL A 441 17.81 -2.85 -6.18
CA VAL A 441 19.07 -2.40 -5.57
C VAL A 441 19.40 -3.21 -4.33
N LYS A 442 20.70 -3.50 -4.12
CA LYS A 442 21.19 -4.18 -2.93
C LYS A 442 21.34 -3.18 -1.78
N ILE A 443 20.62 -3.38 -0.67
CA ILE A 443 20.61 -2.48 0.48
C ILE A 443 21.01 -3.15 1.80
N ALA A 444 21.39 -4.41 1.77
CA ALA A 444 21.94 -5.15 2.91
C ALA A 444 23.30 -5.77 2.55
N GLU A 445 24.05 -6.19 3.56
CA GLU A 445 25.37 -6.84 3.41
C GLU A 445 25.33 -8.17 2.66
#